data_87749e0e63be8b10036ba5ac693fd29b
#
_entry.id   87749e0e63be8b10036ba5ac693fd29b
#
_cell.length_a   1.000
_cell.length_b   1.000
_cell.length_c   1.000
_cell.angle_alpha   90.00
_cell.angle_beta   90.00
_cell.angle_gamma   90.00
#
_symmetry.space_group_name_H-M   'P 1'
#
loop_
_entity.id
_entity.type
_entity.pdbx_description
1 polymer ?
#
loop_
_entity_poly.entity_id
_entity_poly.type
_entity_poly.pdbx_seq_one_letter_code
_entity_poly.pdbx_strand_id
1 'polypeptide(L)'
;MIVIAGPRAGRACDLCGCYTPQVEAMPDMTPISSFAPSWMSGLYGAVAEQFTHFGTVLVDGREVSNPTGQYENSSVTQLVTGYTINNRFALQLNVPIIYRDFKRPEGFAIDRGTESGLGDITLLFKTVAFHYSSPGRREFEVSGKNPIAVEHEPDFTVSAVLLTGLKLPTGDSSRLKEEFHEVNVPSAPPSGIHGHDLTLGTGSYDGVFGELTSLRYKNFFAETSLQFTLRGDGLHQYHFANDLSWEGGPGYYLVRNRQTIVGLQFIVTGEHKDVDRFRGKPADDTGITSLFVGPRIIASRGRWSAEMDVDLPVLIDNTALQVVPDYRLRGGISFHF
;
A
#
# COMPACT_ATOMS: atom_id res chain seq x y z
N MET A 1 0.18 -9.73 43.43
CA MET A 1 -0.64 -9.48 42.23
C MET A 1 0.13 -8.46 41.39
N ILE A 2 0.92 -8.93 40.44
CA ILE A 2 1.75 -8.09 39.59
C ILE A 2 0.86 -7.70 38.40
N VAL A 3 0.48 -6.41 38.35
CA VAL A 3 -0.20 -5.83 37.20
C VAL A 3 0.89 -5.59 36.15
N ILE A 4 0.98 -6.46 35.14
CA ILE A 4 1.79 -6.23 33.96
C ILE A 4 0.99 -5.23 33.12
N ALA A 5 1.36 -3.95 33.22
CA ALA A 5 0.94 -2.97 32.25
C ALA A 5 1.63 -3.31 30.92
N GLY A 6 0.91 -3.95 30.03
CA GLY A 6 1.37 -4.15 28.66
C GLY A 6 1.59 -2.81 27.96
N PRO A 7 2.57 -2.71 27.03
CA PRO A 7 2.76 -1.50 26.26
C PRO A 7 1.47 -1.19 25.48
N ARG A 8 0.97 0.03 25.62
CA ARG A 8 -0.10 0.54 24.76
C ARG A 8 0.49 0.67 23.38
N ALA A 9 0.05 -0.17 22.44
CA ALA A 9 0.41 -0.09 21.04
C ALA A 9 -0.27 1.12 20.40
N GLY A 10 0.48 1.94 19.71
CA GLY A 10 0.02 3.13 18.97
C GLY A 10 -0.47 2.80 17.53
N ARG A 11 -0.85 3.76 16.67
CA ARG A 11 -1.85 3.49 15.60
C ARG A 11 -1.70 4.34 14.32
N ALA A 12 -2.07 3.85 13.11
CA ALA A 12 -1.63 4.28 11.77
C ALA A 12 -2.61 5.13 10.89
N CYS A 13 -2.09 5.94 9.97
CA CYS A 13 -2.86 6.75 9.02
C CYS A 13 -2.46 6.50 7.55
N ASP A 14 -3.45 6.21 6.69
CA ASP A 14 -3.30 5.97 5.24
C ASP A 14 -3.17 7.27 4.41
N LEU A 15 -3.30 8.42 5.07
CA LEU A 15 -3.40 9.73 4.44
C LEU A 15 -2.11 10.22 3.76
N CYS A 16 -0.96 9.71 4.15
CA CYS A 16 0.33 10.17 3.63
C CYS A 16 0.86 9.40 2.40
N GLY A 17 0.03 8.59 1.74
CA GLY A 17 0.48 7.78 0.60
C GLY A 17 1.52 6.72 1.01
N CYS A 18 1.32 6.08 2.16
CA CYS A 18 2.22 5.06 2.69
C CYS A 18 2.18 3.77 1.87
N TYR A 19 1.11 3.56 1.09
CA TYR A 19 1.02 2.43 0.18
C TYR A 19 2.08 2.52 -0.91
N THR A 20 2.92 1.50 -0.95
CA THR A 20 3.95 1.35 -1.99
C THR A 20 3.57 0.12 -2.81
N PRO A 21 3.02 0.29 -4.04
CA PRO A 21 2.58 -0.83 -4.84
C PRO A 21 3.75 -1.76 -5.18
N GLN A 22 3.54 -3.05 -4.94
CA GLN A 22 4.55 -4.10 -5.14
C GLN A 22 4.26 -4.87 -6.43
N VAL A 23 4.50 -4.23 -7.54
CA VAL A 23 4.12 -4.67 -8.89
C VAL A 23 4.79 -5.98 -9.36
N GLU A 24 5.82 -6.43 -8.66
CA GLU A 24 6.57 -7.66 -8.99
C GLU A 24 6.59 -8.67 -7.84
N ALA A 25 5.50 -8.86 -7.13
CA ALA A 25 5.45 -9.83 -6.06
C ALA A 25 5.46 -11.30 -6.54
N MET A 26 5.24 -11.55 -7.83
CA MET A 26 5.12 -12.91 -8.36
C MET A 26 6.28 -13.29 -9.30
N PRO A 27 7.29 -14.05 -8.80
CA PRO A 27 8.34 -14.62 -9.66
C PRO A 27 7.79 -15.54 -10.76
N ASP A 28 6.58 -16.10 -10.57
CA ASP A 28 5.93 -17.02 -11.50
C ASP A 28 5.19 -16.33 -12.66
N MET A 29 5.03 -14.99 -12.61
CA MET A 29 4.27 -14.23 -13.61
C MET A 29 5.14 -13.61 -14.71
N THR A 30 6.45 -13.76 -14.68
CA THR A 30 7.33 -13.24 -15.72
C THR A 30 7.29 -14.12 -16.96
N PRO A 31 6.65 -13.70 -18.07
CA PRO A 31 6.80 -14.40 -19.34
C PRO A 31 8.23 -14.21 -19.85
N ILE A 32 8.92 -15.30 -20.10
CA ILE A 32 10.21 -15.26 -20.81
C ILE A 32 9.95 -14.74 -22.20
N SER A 33 10.18 -13.45 -22.46
CA SER A 33 10.01 -12.88 -23.79
C SER A 33 11.35 -12.68 -24.47
N SER A 34 11.49 -13.33 -25.62
CA SER A 34 12.69 -13.34 -26.46
C SER A 34 12.82 -12.16 -27.45
N PHE A 35 12.00 -11.11 -27.33
CA PHE A 35 11.93 -10.03 -28.33
C PHE A 35 12.41 -8.65 -27.88
N ALA A 36 12.73 -8.46 -26.60
CA ALA A 36 13.29 -7.19 -26.12
C ALA A 36 14.82 -7.16 -26.32
N PRO A 37 15.42 -5.99 -26.63
CA PRO A 37 16.85 -5.83 -26.55
C PRO A 37 17.36 -6.26 -25.17
N SER A 38 18.52 -6.91 -25.11
CA SER A 38 19.02 -7.54 -23.87
C SER A 38 19.11 -6.60 -22.65
N TRP A 39 19.26 -5.29 -22.87
CA TRP A 39 19.28 -4.28 -21.81
C TRP A 39 17.88 -3.89 -21.29
N MET A 40 16.80 -4.16 -22.07
CA MET A 40 15.42 -3.91 -21.67
C MET A 40 14.76 -5.11 -20.98
N SER A 41 15.35 -6.30 -21.08
CA SER A 41 14.74 -7.54 -20.58
C SER A 41 14.52 -7.60 -19.07
N GLY A 42 14.96 -6.60 -18.32
CA GLY A 42 14.69 -6.47 -16.88
C GLY A 42 13.86 -5.24 -16.53
N LEU A 43 13.47 -4.43 -17.52
CA LEU A 43 12.70 -3.22 -17.29
C LEU A 43 11.21 -3.54 -17.13
N TYR A 44 10.55 -2.91 -16.19
CA TYR A 44 9.10 -2.92 -16.06
C TYR A 44 8.57 -1.55 -15.69
N GLY A 45 7.32 -1.32 -16.00
CA GLY A 45 6.60 -0.11 -15.61
C GLY A 45 5.18 -0.44 -15.20
N ALA A 46 4.62 0.36 -14.29
CA ALA A 46 3.24 0.22 -13.88
C ALA A 46 2.61 1.56 -13.51
N VAL A 47 1.29 1.56 -13.55
CA VAL A 47 0.46 2.60 -12.95
C VAL A 47 -0.46 1.90 -11.96
N ALA A 48 -0.44 2.35 -10.72
CA ALA A 48 -1.35 1.89 -9.69
C ALA A 48 -2.12 3.08 -9.12
N GLU A 49 -3.37 2.84 -8.77
CA GLU A 49 -4.28 3.84 -8.22
C GLU A 49 -4.84 3.34 -6.89
N GLN A 50 -4.88 4.21 -5.89
CA GLN A 50 -5.62 4.00 -4.67
C GLN A 50 -6.55 5.18 -4.45
N PHE A 51 -7.84 4.91 -4.41
CA PHE A 51 -8.87 5.86 -4.02
C PHE A 51 -9.42 5.47 -2.64
N THR A 52 -9.45 6.43 -1.71
CA THR A 52 -10.02 6.25 -0.37
C THR A 52 -11.05 7.34 -0.11
N HIS A 53 -12.22 6.95 0.33
CA HIS A 53 -13.26 7.86 0.82
C HIS A 53 -13.29 7.85 2.34
N PHE A 54 -13.19 9.03 2.93
CA PHE A 54 -13.27 9.26 4.36
C PHE A 54 -14.52 10.11 4.65
N GLY A 55 -15.46 9.60 5.44
CA GLY A 55 -16.73 10.28 5.71
C GLY A 55 -17.27 10.01 7.12
N THR A 56 -16.93 8.87 7.69
CA THR A 56 -17.27 8.53 9.07
C THR A 56 -16.36 9.26 10.05
N VAL A 57 -16.97 9.86 11.09
CA VAL A 57 -16.24 10.58 12.15
C VAL A 57 -16.19 9.72 13.41
N LEU A 58 -14.99 9.45 13.89
CA LEU A 58 -14.76 8.70 15.12
C LEU A 58 -14.09 9.58 16.20
N VAL A 59 -14.40 9.28 17.45
CA VAL A 59 -13.68 9.76 18.65
C VAL A 59 -13.30 8.55 19.49
N ASP A 60 -12.02 8.30 19.64
CA ASP A 60 -11.50 7.16 20.41
C ASP A 60 -12.18 5.83 20.03
N GLY A 61 -12.26 5.53 18.72
CA GLY A 61 -12.86 4.33 18.17
C GLY A 61 -14.40 4.27 18.20
N ARG A 62 -15.07 5.37 18.53
CA ARG A 62 -16.54 5.44 18.60
C ARG A 62 -17.08 6.41 17.57
N GLU A 63 -18.04 5.96 16.77
CA GLU A 63 -18.71 6.82 15.80
C GLU A 63 -19.51 7.92 16.50
N VAL A 64 -19.35 9.13 15.97
CA VAL A 64 -20.07 10.32 16.42
C VAL A 64 -20.77 10.98 15.23
N SER A 65 -21.75 11.84 15.53
CA SER A 65 -22.46 12.56 14.47
C SER A 65 -21.54 13.48 13.67
N ASN A 66 -21.77 13.55 12.37
CA ASN A 66 -21.07 14.44 11.42
C ASN A 66 -22.01 15.55 10.92
N PRO A 67 -22.41 16.53 11.75
CA PRO A 67 -23.42 17.53 11.39
C PRO A 67 -22.96 18.48 10.31
N THR A 68 -21.66 18.70 10.16
CA THR A 68 -21.06 19.53 9.12
C THR A 68 -20.90 18.79 7.80
N GLY A 69 -21.05 17.48 7.82
CA GLY A 69 -20.80 16.60 6.68
C GLY A 69 -19.36 16.74 6.19
N GLN A 70 -18.39 16.69 7.10
CA GLN A 70 -16.97 16.69 6.76
C GLN A 70 -16.59 15.38 6.08
N TYR A 71 -15.72 15.48 5.09
CA TYR A 71 -15.23 14.34 4.32
C TYR A 71 -13.88 14.66 3.68
N GLU A 72 -13.15 13.63 3.31
CA GLU A 72 -12.02 13.67 2.40
C GLU A 72 -12.14 12.57 1.35
N ASN A 73 -11.83 12.89 0.10
CA ASN A 73 -11.58 11.93 -0.97
C ASN A 73 -10.09 12.01 -1.32
N SER A 74 -9.38 10.95 -1.15
CA SER A 74 -7.96 10.86 -1.46
C SER A 74 -7.73 9.90 -2.62
N SER A 75 -7.06 10.37 -3.66
CA SER A 75 -6.64 9.60 -4.83
C SER A 75 -5.12 9.66 -4.92
N VAL A 76 -4.46 8.51 -4.92
CA VAL A 76 -3.01 8.38 -5.01
C VAL A 76 -2.66 7.55 -6.22
N THR A 77 -2.27 8.21 -7.31
CA THR A 77 -1.76 7.55 -8.52
C THR A 77 -0.26 7.35 -8.37
N GLN A 78 0.18 6.10 -8.39
CA GLN A 78 1.60 5.73 -8.32
C GLN A 78 2.12 5.40 -9.73
N LEU A 79 3.09 6.15 -10.20
CA LEU A 79 3.88 5.78 -11.37
C LEU A 79 5.07 4.95 -10.90
N VAL A 80 5.11 3.71 -11.33
CA VAL A 80 6.15 2.75 -10.92
C VAL A 80 7.03 2.41 -12.11
N THR A 81 8.32 2.43 -11.91
CA THR A 81 9.29 1.87 -12.86
C THR A 81 10.33 1.08 -12.10
N GLY A 82 10.82 0.01 -12.68
CA GLY A 82 11.84 -0.78 -12.03
C GLY A 82 12.69 -1.56 -13.03
N TYR A 83 13.79 -2.07 -12.51
CA TYR A 83 14.76 -2.84 -13.26
C TYR A 83 15.24 -4.06 -12.48
N THR A 84 14.99 -5.23 -13.03
CA THR A 84 15.48 -6.50 -12.51
C THR A 84 16.93 -6.69 -12.93
N ILE A 85 17.86 -6.52 -11.98
CA ILE A 85 19.30 -6.61 -12.24
C ILE A 85 19.70 -8.07 -12.53
N ASN A 86 19.15 -8.99 -11.77
CA ASN A 86 19.33 -10.44 -11.91
C ASN A 86 18.26 -11.18 -11.09
N ASN A 87 18.34 -12.52 -11.04
CA ASN A 87 17.34 -13.37 -10.35
C ASN A 87 17.20 -13.12 -8.85
N ARG A 88 18.02 -12.23 -8.25
CA ARG A 88 17.99 -11.93 -6.83
C ARG A 88 17.75 -10.48 -6.50
N PHE A 89 18.05 -9.58 -7.41
CA PHE A 89 18.08 -8.15 -7.13
C PHE A 89 17.31 -7.34 -8.14
N ALA A 90 16.48 -6.44 -7.67
CA ALA A 90 15.80 -5.45 -8.49
C ALA A 90 15.78 -4.08 -7.81
N LEU A 91 15.67 -3.04 -8.61
CA LEU A 91 15.43 -1.66 -8.17
C LEU A 91 14.03 -1.24 -8.62
N GLN A 92 13.34 -0.46 -7.80
CA GLN A 92 12.03 0.10 -8.13
C GLN A 92 11.98 1.56 -7.66
N LEU A 93 11.45 2.41 -8.52
CA LEU A 93 11.15 3.81 -8.25
C LEU A 93 9.64 3.99 -8.28
N ASN A 94 9.08 4.56 -7.22
CA ASN A 94 7.68 4.93 -7.12
C ASN A 94 7.56 6.45 -7.06
N VAL A 95 6.75 7.01 -7.93
CA VAL A 95 6.48 8.46 -8.03
C VAL A 95 4.98 8.66 -7.81
N PRO A 96 4.54 9.07 -6.61
CA PRO A 96 3.13 9.28 -6.32
C PRO A 96 2.67 10.67 -6.79
N ILE A 97 1.50 10.70 -7.40
CA ILE A 97 0.73 11.90 -7.70
C ILE A 97 -0.53 11.83 -6.84
N ILE A 98 -0.73 12.82 -5.98
CA ILE A 98 -1.80 12.85 -4.99
C ILE A 98 -2.83 13.89 -5.40
N TYR A 99 -4.09 13.54 -5.27
CA TYR A 99 -5.22 14.46 -5.39
C TYR A 99 -6.16 14.23 -4.20
N ARG A 100 -6.50 15.30 -3.49
CA ARG A 100 -7.44 15.30 -2.37
C ARG A 100 -8.51 16.36 -2.59
N ASP A 101 -9.75 15.99 -2.29
CA ASP A 101 -10.90 16.89 -2.23
C ASP A 101 -11.51 16.74 -0.83
N PHE A 102 -11.68 17.85 -0.14
CA PHE A 102 -12.10 17.84 1.25
C PHE A 102 -13.13 18.90 1.60
N LYS A 103 -13.84 18.63 2.67
CA LYS A 103 -14.72 19.55 3.37
C LYS A 103 -14.55 19.37 4.87
N ARG A 104 -14.19 20.42 5.57
CA ARG A 104 -14.00 20.42 7.03
C ARG A 104 -14.57 21.69 7.69
N PRO A 105 -14.95 21.64 8.99
CA PRO A 105 -15.19 22.86 9.75
C PRO A 105 -13.86 23.57 10.07
N GLU A 106 -13.87 24.89 9.98
CA GLU A 106 -12.81 25.78 10.43
C GLU A 106 -13.42 26.89 11.27
N GLY A 107 -13.38 26.69 12.60
CA GLY A 107 -14.18 27.50 13.52
C GLY A 107 -15.68 27.40 13.22
N PHE A 108 -16.34 28.53 12.99
CA PHE A 108 -17.75 28.58 12.60
C PHE A 108 -17.96 28.55 11.07
N ALA A 109 -16.90 28.56 10.28
CA ALA A 109 -16.95 28.46 8.82
C ALA A 109 -16.79 27.01 8.35
N ILE A 110 -17.06 26.79 7.07
CA ILE A 110 -16.78 25.54 6.38
C ILE A 110 -15.68 25.81 5.35
N ASP A 111 -14.54 25.16 5.53
CA ASP A 111 -13.47 25.10 4.55
C ASP A 111 -13.72 23.95 3.57
N ARG A 112 -13.56 24.25 2.28
CA ARG A 112 -13.63 23.28 1.17
C ARG A 112 -12.54 23.58 0.19
N GLY A 113 -11.83 22.57 -0.22
CA GLY A 113 -10.75 22.75 -1.16
C GLY A 113 -10.29 21.47 -1.80
N THR A 114 -9.28 21.63 -2.63
CA THR A 114 -8.56 20.51 -3.25
C THR A 114 -7.07 20.75 -3.07
N GLU A 115 -6.36 19.64 -2.77
CA GLU A 115 -4.90 19.60 -2.77
C GLU A 115 -4.43 18.62 -3.82
N SER A 116 -3.45 18.99 -4.62
CA SER A 116 -2.92 18.09 -5.64
C SER A 116 -1.47 18.38 -5.97
N GLY A 117 -0.71 17.35 -6.23
CA GLY A 117 0.68 17.48 -6.61
C GLY A 117 1.47 16.20 -6.48
N LEU A 118 2.78 16.35 -6.56
CA LEU A 118 3.72 15.26 -6.35
C LEU A 118 3.77 14.93 -4.86
N GLY A 119 3.73 13.64 -4.54
CA GLY A 119 4.02 13.14 -3.19
C GLY A 119 5.50 12.82 -3.00
N ASP A 120 5.82 12.08 -1.95
CA ASP A 120 7.18 11.67 -1.64
C ASP A 120 7.63 10.49 -2.49
N ILE A 121 8.66 10.69 -3.30
CA ILE A 121 9.24 9.67 -4.18
C ILE A 121 9.93 8.59 -3.33
N THR A 122 9.70 7.32 -3.65
CA THR A 122 10.31 6.20 -2.95
C THR A 122 11.19 5.39 -3.90
N LEU A 123 12.43 5.14 -3.49
CA LEU A 123 13.37 4.22 -4.15
C LEU A 123 13.47 2.96 -3.32
N LEU A 124 13.16 1.81 -3.92
CA LEU A 124 13.22 0.49 -3.29
C LEU A 124 14.30 -0.38 -3.94
N PHE A 125 15.00 -1.12 -3.10
CA PHE A 125 15.84 -2.24 -3.46
C PHE A 125 15.18 -3.53 -3.00
N LYS A 126 14.94 -4.45 -3.94
CA LYS A 126 14.31 -5.75 -3.71
C LYS A 126 15.36 -6.85 -3.74
N THR A 127 15.32 -7.74 -2.76
CA THR A 127 16.23 -8.88 -2.66
C THR A 127 15.45 -10.17 -2.49
N VAL A 128 15.54 -11.10 -3.44
CA VAL A 128 14.97 -12.45 -3.27
C VAL A 128 15.78 -13.20 -2.22
N ALA A 129 15.26 -13.26 -1.00
CA ALA A 129 15.89 -13.93 0.13
C ALA A 129 15.76 -15.45 0.01
N PHE A 130 14.61 -15.90 -0.48
CA PHE A 130 14.31 -17.32 -0.64
C PHE A 130 13.41 -17.54 -1.86
N HIS A 131 13.71 -18.59 -2.62
CA HIS A 131 12.83 -19.11 -3.67
C HIS A 131 13.00 -20.62 -3.76
N TYR A 132 11.89 -21.32 -3.72
CA TYR A 132 11.83 -22.76 -3.93
C TYR A 132 10.66 -23.11 -4.85
N SER A 133 10.95 -23.96 -5.82
CA SER A 133 9.95 -24.51 -6.74
C SER A 133 10.12 -26.03 -6.79
N SER A 134 9.02 -26.77 -6.62
CA SER A 134 9.08 -28.24 -6.74
C SER A 134 9.47 -28.63 -8.17
N PRO A 135 10.09 -29.79 -8.37
CA PRO A 135 10.36 -30.28 -9.73
C PRO A 135 9.06 -30.38 -10.53
N GLY A 136 9.07 -29.84 -11.74
CA GLY A 136 7.96 -30.01 -12.68
C GLY A 136 7.76 -31.49 -13.02
N ARG A 137 6.50 -31.91 -13.20
CA ARG A 137 6.17 -33.27 -13.59
C ARG A 137 6.41 -33.44 -15.09
N ARG A 138 7.23 -34.41 -15.48
CA ARG A 138 7.41 -34.80 -16.87
C ARG A 138 6.47 -35.96 -17.18
N GLU A 139 5.50 -35.74 -18.03
CA GLU A 139 4.64 -36.80 -18.58
C GLU A 139 5.01 -37.01 -20.06
N PHE A 140 5.00 -38.28 -20.47
CA PHE A 140 5.22 -38.61 -21.86
C PHE A 140 3.85 -38.88 -22.50
N GLU A 141 3.36 -37.96 -23.31
CA GLU A 141 2.20 -38.23 -24.16
C GLU A 141 2.60 -38.95 -25.43
N VAL A 142 1.97 -40.11 -25.67
CA VAL A 142 2.16 -40.86 -26.90
C VAL A 142 1.28 -40.26 -27.99
N SER A 143 1.83 -39.32 -28.76
CA SER A 143 1.19 -38.81 -29.95
C SER A 143 1.85 -39.44 -31.19
N GLY A 144 1.17 -40.42 -31.73
CA GLY A 144 1.71 -41.18 -32.88
C GLY A 144 2.83 -42.15 -32.47
N LYS A 145 3.90 -42.23 -33.29
CA LYS A 145 5.02 -43.18 -33.10
C LYS A 145 6.12 -42.68 -32.14
N ASN A 146 6.10 -41.39 -31.76
CA ASN A 146 7.12 -40.81 -30.92
C ASN A 146 6.51 -40.25 -29.62
N PRO A 147 7.05 -40.57 -28.43
CA PRO A 147 6.63 -39.94 -27.18
C PRO A 147 7.11 -38.48 -27.17
N ILE A 148 6.19 -37.57 -26.92
CA ILE A 148 6.48 -36.15 -26.69
C ILE A 148 6.53 -35.93 -25.17
N ALA A 149 7.66 -35.46 -24.66
CA ALA A 149 7.75 -35.07 -23.25
C ALA A 149 6.98 -33.76 -23.04
N VAL A 150 5.91 -33.82 -22.26
CA VAL A 150 5.16 -32.65 -21.79
C VAL A 150 5.68 -32.32 -20.40
N GLU A 151 6.26 -31.17 -20.25
CA GLU A 151 6.75 -30.66 -18.97
C GLU A 151 5.63 -29.83 -18.33
N HIS A 152 5.12 -30.30 -17.22
CA HIS A 152 4.12 -29.58 -16.42
C HIS A 152 4.82 -28.60 -15.48
N GLU A 153 4.17 -27.49 -15.25
CA GLU A 153 4.65 -26.50 -14.29
C GLU A 153 4.72 -27.11 -12.86
N PRO A 154 5.62 -26.58 -12.02
CA PRO A 154 5.72 -26.99 -10.64
C PRO A 154 4.37 -26.93 -9.91
N ASP A 155 4.04 -27.94 -9.12
CA ASP A 155 2.82 -27.93 -8.29
C ASP A 155 2.94 -26.98 -7.09
N PHE A 156 4.15 -26.80 -6.57
CA PHE A 156 4.42 -26.00 -5.39
C PHE A 156 5.52 -24.99 -5.66
N THR A 157 5.27 -23.73 -5.28
CA THR A 157 6.26 -22.66 -5.31
C THR A 157 6.13 -21.83 -4.05
N VAL A 158 7.24 -21.39 -3.49
CA VAL A 158 7.29 -20.43 -2.41
C VAL A 158 8.44 -19.46 -2.62
N SER A 159 8.20 -18.17 -2.37
CA SER A 159 9.24 -17.15 -2.44
C SER A 159 9.07 -16.13 -1.32
N ALA A 160 10.21 -15.56 -0.90
CA ALA A 160 10.27 -14.44 0.03
C ALA A 160 11.23 -13.39 -0.53
N VAL A 161 10.78 -12.15 -0.59
CA VAL A 161 11.51 -11.00 -1.09
C VAL A 161 11.60 -9.96 0.01
N LEU A 162 12.80 -9.51 0.34
CA LEU A 162 13.03 -8.41 1.26
C LEU A 162 13.06 -7.09 0.50
N LEU A 163 12.48 -6.08 1.10
CA LEU A 163 12.42 -4.70 0.62
C LEU A 163 13.24 -3.81 1.54
N THR A 164 14.10 -2.99 0.95
CA THR A 164 14.75 -1.90 1.66
C THR A 164 14.70 -0.66 0.79
N GLY A 165 14.44 0.50 1.36
CA GLY A 165 14.27 1.69 0.55
C GLY A 165 14.41 2.99 1.30
N LEU A 166 14.38 4.06 0.51
CA LEU A 166 14.43 5.43 0.98
C LEU A 166 13.28 6.21 0.34
N LYS A 167 12.51 6.88 1.17
CA LYS A 167 11.49 7.83 0.76
C LYS A 167 12.06 9.24 0.88
N LEU A 168 11.91 10.04 -0.18
CA LEU A 168 12.49 11.38 -0.31
C LEU A 168 11.43 12.45 -0.09
N PRO A 169 11.71 13.54 0.61
CA PRO A 169 10.76 14.63 0.89
C PRO A 169 10.52 15.50 -0.36
N THR A 170 9.91 14.94 -1.38
CA THR A 170 9.63 15.63 -2.65
C THR A 170 8.24 16.20 -2.73
N GLY A 171 7.32 15.74 -1.87
CA GLY A 171 5.97 16.24 -1.78
C GLY A 171 5.88 17.59 -1.05
N ASP A 172 4.83 18.36 -1.35
CA ASP A 172 4.59 19.61 -0.64
C ASP A 172 4.08 19.36 0.78
N SER A 173 4.85 19.83 1.76
CA SER A 173 4.51 19.75 3.19
C SER A 173 4.01 21.08 3.78
N SER A 174 3.63 22.03 2.95
CA SER A 174 3.25 23.39 3.40
C SER A 174 1.98 23.40 4.29
N ARG A 175 1.07 22.45 4.10
CA ARG A 175 -0.12 22.26 4.93
C ARG A 175 0.19 21.99 6.40
N LEU A 176 1.35 21.41 6.72
CA LEU A 176 1.81 21.26 8.10
C LEU A 176 1.98 22.59 8.86
N LYS A 177 2.02 23.73 8.16
CA LYS A 177 2.05 25.06 8.81
C LYS A 177 0.72 25.38 9.49
N GLU A 178 -0.37 24.79 9.09
CA GLU A 178 -1.69 25.00 9.70
C GLU A 178 -1.70 24.58 11.16
N GLU A 179 -0.95 23.56 11.52
CA GLU A 179 -0.79 23.08 12.92
C GLU A 179 -0.29 24.18 13.88
N PHE A 180 0.42 25.22 13.35
CA PHE A 180 0.86 26.36 14.18
C PHE A 180 -0.27 27.31 14.56
N HIS A 181 -1.34 27.30 13.78
CA HIS A 181 -2.44 28.27 13.86
C HIS A 181 -3.77 27.62 14.27
N GLU A 182 -3.73 26.31 14.50
CA GLU A 182 -4.91 25.58 14.94
C GLU A 182 -5.40 26.14 16.29
N VAL A 183 -6.62 26.63 16.29
CA VAL A 183 -7.25 27.22 17.48
C VAL A 183 -8.58 26.52 17.72
N ASN A 184 -8.70 25.91 18.88
CA ASN A 184 -9.98 25.37 19.32
C ASN A 184 -10.93 26.53 19.69
N VAL A 185 -11.91 26.78 18.83
CA VAL A 185 -12.90 27.85 19.03
C VAL A 185 -14.05 27.28 19.87
N PRO A 186 -14.29 27.78 21.09
CA PRO A 186 -15.36 27.28 21.94
C PRO A 186 -16.72 27.32 21.22
N SER A 187 -17.45 26.21 21.30
CA SER A 187 -18.78 26.01 20.69
C SER A 187 -18.80 25.91 19.15
N ALA A 188 -17.67 26.01 18.46
CA ALA A 188 -17.60 25.69 17.05
C ALA A 188 -17.58 24.16 16.85
N PRO A 189 -18.08 23.65 15.70
CA PRO A 189 -17.94 22.23 15.37
C PRO A 189 -16.45 21.86 15.25
N PRO A 190 -16.01 20.77 15.90
CA PRO A 190 -14.61 20.34 15.79
C PRO A 190 -14.33 19.75 14.41
N SER A 191 -13.11 19.93 13.92
CA SER A 191 -12.60 19.30 12.71
C SER A 191 -11.96 17.96 13.04
N GLY A 192 -12.21 16.95 12.22
CA GLY A 192 -11.47 15.69 12.22
C GLY A 192 -10.55 15.58 11.00
N ILE A 193 -10.32 16.70 10.28
CA ILE A 193 -9.38 16.82 9.16
C ILE A 193 -8.51 18.03 9.45
N HIS A 194 -7.20 17.82 9.48
CA HIS A 194 -6.20 18.82 9.87
C HIS A 194 -5.17 19.04 8.77
N GLY A 195 -4.18 19.89 9.00
CA GLY A 195 -3.12 20.20 8.02
C GLY A 195 -2.26 18.99 7.69
N HIS A 196 -1.99 18.13 8.69
CA HIS A 196 -1.23 16.90 8.50
C HIS A 196 -1.96 15.87 7.62
N ASP A 197 -3.29 15.87 7.61
CA ASP A 197 -4.09 15.00 6.73
C ASP A 197 -4.02 15.45 5.28
N LEU A 198 -3.98 16.76 5.05
CA LEU A 198 -4.03 17.38 3.72
C LEU A 198 -2.66 17.55 3.06
N THR A 199 -1.57 17.29 3.78
CA THR A 199 -0.22 17.44 3.24
C THR A 199 0.08 16.40 2.16
N LEU A 200 0.83 16.78 1.10
CA LEU A 200 1.22 15.88 0.01
C LEU A 200 2.54 15.16 0.27
N GLY A 201 3.31 15.60 1.25
CA GLY A 201 4.58 14.99 1.64
C GLY A 201 4.88 15.16 3.12
N THR A 202 5.74 14.30 3.63
CA THR A 202 6.13 14.30 5.05
C THR A 202 7.15 15.37 5.40
N GLY A 203 7.88 15.86 4.39
CA GLY A 203 9.00 16.76 4.59
C GLY A 203 10.22 16.10 5.25
N SER A 204 10.24 14.77 5.39
CA SER A 204 11.32 13.98 6.01
C SER A 204 11.92 12.97 5.05
N TYR A 205 13.15 12.53 5.33
CA TYR A 205 13.74 11.34 4.72
C TYR A 205 13.33 10.14 5.57
N ASP A 206 12.67 9.16 4.95
CA ASP A 206 12.14 8.00 5.66
C ASP A 206 12.77 6.71 5.15
N GLY A 207 13.12 5.79 6.07
CA GLY A 207 13.56 4.45 5.72
C GLY A 207 12.37 3.52 5.51
N VAL A 208 12.36 2.76 4.41
CA VAL A 208 11.31 1.76 4.11
C VAL A 208 11.92 0.37 4.21
N PHE A 209 11.31 -0.51 4.97
CA PHE A 209 11.70 -1.91 5.14
C PHE A 209 10.47 -2.79 4.96
N GLY A 210 10.62 -3.92 4.31
CA GLY A 210 9.47 -4.79 4.10
C GLY A 210 9.83 -6.19 3.65
N GLU A 211 8.78 -6.99 3.53
CA GLU A 211 8.82 -8.37 3.07
C GLU A 211 7.60 -8.64 2.19
N LEU A 212 7.84 -9.39 1.11
CA LEU A 212 6.80 -9.96 0.27
C LEU A 212 6.98 -11.48 0.28
N THR A 213 5.95 -12.21 0.67
CA THR A 213 5.96 -13.67 0.63
C THR A 213 4.83 -14.17 -0.26
N SER A 214 5.15 -15.06 -1.17
CA SER A 214 4.18 -15.75 -2.01
C SER A 214 4.30 -17.27 -1.85
N LEU A 215 3.17 -17.94 -1.79
CA LEU A 215 3.05 -19.40 -1.72
C LEU A 215 2.00 -19.84 -2.73
N ARG A 216 2.33 -20.87 -3.51
CA ARG A 216 1.40 -21.50 -4.45
C ARG A 216 1.43 -23.00 -4.33
N TYR A 217 0.25 -23.59 -4.28
CA TYR A 217 0.07 -25.03 -4.41
C TYR A 217 -1.01 -25.31 -5.46
N LYS A 218 -0.59 -25.79 -6.62
CA LYS A 218 -1.46 -25.96 -7.79
C LYS A 218 -2.16 -24.63 -8.14
N ASN A 219 -3.47 -24.62 -8.06
CA ASN A 219 -4.28 -23.41 -8.30
C ASN A 219 -4.55 -22.59 -7.05
N PHE A 220 -4.22 -23.08 -5.85
CA PHE A 220 -4.30 -22.27 -4.64
C PHE A 220 -3.04 -21.42 -4.49
N PHE A 221 -3.19 -20.18 -4.07
CA PHE A 221 -2.08 -19.30 -3.73
C PHE A 221 -2.40 -18.51 -2.47
N ALA A 222 -1.38 -18.01 -1.85
CA ALA A 222 -1.46 -17.03 -0.77
C ALA A 222 -0.30 -16.06 -0.91
N GLU A 223 -0.58 -14.79 -0.69
CA GLU A 223 0.41 -13.72 -0.72
C GLU A 223 0.31 -12.91 0.55
N THR A 224 1.45 -12.43 1.00
CA THR A 224 1.54 -11.48 2.12
C THR A 224 2.58 -10.42 1.81
N SER A 225 2.30 -9.21 2.23
CA SER A 225 3.20 -8.08 2.22
C SER A 225 3.22 -7.45 3.60
N LEU A 226 4.40 -7.10 4.06
CA LEU A 226 4.61 -6.33 5.29
C LEU A 226 5.54 -5.17 4.95
N GLN A 227 5.20 -3.96 5.37
CA GLN A 227 6.04 -2.79 5.18
C GLN A 227 6.08 -1.97 6.47
N PHE A 228 7.27 -1.64 6.91
CA PHE A 228 7.54 -0.73 8.02
C PHE A 228 8.24 0.51 7.48
N THR A 229 7.72 1.69 7.84
CA THR A 229 8.33 2.97 7.50
C THR A 229 8.90 3.62 8.75
N LEU A 230 10.21 3.76 8.77
CA LEU A 230 10.94 4.49 9.80
C LEU A 230 10.99 5.96 9.41
N ARG A 231 10.26 6.80 10.12
CA ARG A 231 10.10 8.21 9.84
C ARG A 231 11.25 9.04 10.40
N GLY A 232 11.76 9.95 9.58
CA GLY A 232 12.72 10.95 9.98
C GLY A 232 12.08 12.21 10.55
N ASP A 233 12.91 13.16 10.97
CA ASP A 233 12.45 14.49 11.37
C ASP A 233 11.92 15.26 10.15
N GLY A 234 10.66 15.67 10.20
CA GLY A 234 10.00 16.41 9.14
C GLY A 234 10.17 17.91 9.24
N LEU A 235 9.68 18.60 8.23
CA LEU A 235 9.62 20.07 8.22
C LEU A 235 8.55 20.60 9.17
N HIS A 236 8.59 21.91 9.45
CA HIS A 236 7.59 22.62 10.26
C HIS A 236 7.46 22.11 11.71
N GLN A 237 8.53 21.52 12.29
CA GLN A 237 8.53 20.93 13.63
C GLN A 237 7.48 19.81 13.80
N TYR A 238 7.08 19.18 12.68
CA TYR A 238 6.19 18.05 12.64
C TYR A 238 7.01 16.78 12.40
N HIS A 239 6.72 15.75 13.17
CA HIS A 239 7.36 14.45 13.05
C HIS A 239 6.25 13.39 12.94
N PHE A 240 6.11 12.83 11.75
CA PHE A 240 5.21 11.70 11.53
C PHE A 240 5.70 10.49 12.30
N ALA A 241 4.80 9.77 12.93
CA ALA A 241 5.14 8.54 13.62
C ALA A 241 5.50 7.42 12.63
N ASN A 242 6.28 6.44 13.11
CA ASN A 242 6.55 5.24 12.33
C ASN A 242 5.24 4.50 12.04
N ASP A 243 5.18 3.89 10.88
CA ASP A 243 4.01 3.13 10.45
C ASP A 243 4.37 1.71 10.01
N LEU A 244 3.41 0.81 10.21
CA LEU A 244 3.44 -0.57 9.77
C LEU A 244 2.20 -0.86 8.96
N SER A 245 2.36 -1.26 7.71
CA SER A 245 1.27 -1.75 6.86
C SER A 245 1.48 -3.21 6.51
N TRP A 246 0.38 -3.93 6.36
CA TRP A 246 0.40 -5.33 5.92
C TRP A 246 -0.81 -5.61 5.05
N GLU A 247 -0.63 -6.51 4.10
CA GLU A 247 -1.74 -7.08 3.35
C GLU A 247 -1.46 -8.54 3.04
N GLY A 248 -2.51 -9.29 2.72
CA GLY A 248 -2.37 -10.65 2.26
C GLY A 248 -3.64 -11.46 2.37
N GLY A 249 -3.57 -12.67 1.87
CA GLY A 249 -4.68 -13.60 1.97
C GLY A 249 -4.62 -14.73 0.95
N PRO A 250 -5.54 -15.70 1.08
CA PRO A 250 -5.63 -16.83 0.18
C PRO A 250 -6.35 -16.47 -1.13
N GLY A 251 -5.94 -17.13 -2.21
CA GLY A 251 -6.54 -16.98 -3.52
C GLY A 251 -6.61 -18.28 -4.30
N TYR A 252 -7.32 -18.23 -5.41
CA TYR A 252 -7.48 -19.35 -6.33
C TYR A 252 -7.39 -18.88 -7.78
N TYR A 253 -6.55 -19.54 -8.57
CA TYR A 253 -6.46 -19.31 -10.01
C TYR A 253 -7.61 -20.01 -10.73
N LEU A 254 -8.50 -19.21 -11.32
CA LEU A 254 -9.62 -19.67 -12.17
C LEU A 254 -9.09 -20.14 -13.52
N VAL A 255 -8.11 -19.40 -14.06
CA VAL A 255 -7.41 -19.73 -15.29
C VAL A 255 -5.92 -19.64 -14.99
N ARG A 256 -5.19 -20.70 -15.30
CA ARG A 256 -3.74 -20.71 -15.20
C ARG A 256 -3.15 -21.55 -16.33
N ASN A 257 -2.52 -20.86 -17.26
CA ASN A 257 -1.79 -21.48 -18.35
C ASN A 257 -0.60 -20.59 -18.72
N ARG A 258 0.26 -21.06 -19.63
CA ARG A 258 1.51 -20.37 -20.00
C ARG A 258 1.35 -18.92 -20.51
N GLN A 259 0.17 -18.50 -20.91
CA GLN A 259 -0.07 -17.18 -21.49
C GLN A 259 -1.00 -16.32 -20.66
N THR A 260 -1.87 -16.92 -19.87
CA THR A 260 -2.95 -16.22 -19.18
C THR A 260 -3.13 -16.78 -17.78
N ILE A 261 -3.17 -15.90 -16.82
CA ILE A 261 -3.54 -16.16 -15.44
C ILE A 261 -4.74 -15.29 -15.11
N VAL A 262 -5.75 -15.83 -14.46
CA VAL A 262 -6.85 -15.08 -13.83
C VAL A 262 -7.09 -15.72 -12.48
N GLY A 263 -7.08 -14.93 -11.43
CA GLY A 263 -7.28 -15.39 -10.06
C GLY A 263 -8.21 -14.49 -9.27
N LEU A 264 -8.80 -15.06 -8.25
CA LEU A 264 -9.54 -14.36 -7.22
C LEU A 264 -8.82 -14.58 -5.89
N GLN A 265 -8.73 -13.54 -5.09
CA GLN A 265 -8.12 -13.55 -3.77
C GLN A 265 -9.06 -12.87 -2.76
N PHE A 266 -9.13 -13.38 -1.56
CA PHE A 266 -9.67 -12.68 -0.42
C PHE A 266 -8.50 -12.03 0.32
N ILE A 267 -8.52 -10.71 0.43
CA ILE A 267 -7.44 -9.98 1.06
C ILE A 267 -7.87 -9.43 2.43
N VAL A 268 -6.91 -9.36 3.30
CA VAL A 268 -6.94 -8.63 4.57
C VAL A 268 -5.84 -7.60 4.50
N THR A 269 -6.19 -6.34 4.62
CA THR A 269 -5.24 -5.22 4.64
C THR A 269 -5.32 -4.55 5.99
N GLY A 270 -4.19 -4.22 6.55
CA GLY A 270 -4.15 -3.50 7.82
C GLY A 270 -3.02 -2.50 7.86
N GLU A 271 -3.17 -1.55 8.75
CA GLU A 271 -2.17 -0.53 9.00
C GLU A 271 -2.16 -0.13 10.47
N HIS A 272 -1.00 0.34 10.90
CA HIS A 272 -0.77 0.75 12.28
C HIS A 272 0.25 1.87 12.32
N LYS A 273 -0.13 3.03 12.84
CA LYS A 273 0.73 4.19 13.05
C LYS A 273 0.56 4.74 14.46
N ASP A 274 1.66 5.01 15.12
CA ASP A 274 1.69 5.72 16.40
C ASP A 274 1.19 7.17 16.27
N VAL A 275 1.05 7.85 17.41
CA VAL A 275 0.72 9.28 17.45
C VAL A 275 1.91 10.11 16.98
N ASP A 276 1.66 11.01 16.03
CA ASP A 276 2.63 11.96 15.52
C ASP A 276 3.12 12.92 16.61
N ARG A 277 4.11 13.72 16.30
CA ARG A 277 4.59 14.76 17.23
C ARG A 277 4.64 16.11 16.52
N PHE A 278 4.06 17.09 17.16
CA PHE A 278 4.18 18.48 16.76
C PHE A 278 4.88 19.26 17.88
N ARG A 279 5.99 19.96 17.56
CA ARG A 279 6.83 20.67 18.54
C ARG A 279 7.29 19.77 19.69
N GLY A 280 7.54 18.49 19.41
CA GLY A 280 7.99 17.51 20.39
C GLY A 280 6.89 17.00 21.33
N LYS A 281 5.63 17.44 21.18
CA LYS A 281 4.46 16.96 21.93
C LYS A 281 3.64 16.01 21.06
N PRO A 282 2.94 15.03 21.66
CA PRO A 282 1.99 14.21 20.92
C PRO A 282 0.91 15.07 20.23
N ALA A 283 0.60 14.74 18.97
CA ALA A 283 -0.56 15.22 18.23
C ALA A 283 -1.65 14.14 18.37
N ASP A 284 -2.48 14.26 19.40
CA ASP A 284 -3.34 13.16 19.89
C ASP A 284 -4.38 12.68 18.86
N ASP A 285 -4.64 13.45 17.82
CA ASP A 285 -5.60 13.19 16.74
C ASP A 285 -5.02 12.47 15.50
N THR A 286 -3.85 11.84 15.65
CA THR A 286 -3.11 11.28 14.48
C THR A 286 -2.87 9.78 14.54
N GLY A 287 -3.10 9.14 15.69
CA GLY A 287 -2.90 7.70 15.84
C GLY A 287 -4.10 6.90 15.31
N ILE A 288 -3.85 5.84 14.52
CA ILE A 288 -4.92 4.97 14.02
C ILE A 288 -4.42 3.54 13.79
N THR A 289 -5.24 2.53 14.09
CA THR A 289 -5.12 1.15 13.61
C THR A 289 -6.35 0.82 12.80
N SER A 290 -6.16 0.36 11.58
CA SER A 290 -7.25 -0.07 10.75
C SER A 290 -7.04 -1.47 10.19
N LEU A 291 -8.14 -2.18 10.00
CA LEU A 291 -8.18 -3.48 9.35
C LEU A 291 -9.32 -3.47 8.34
N PHE A 292 -9.00 -3.83 7.13
CA PHE A 292 -9.93 -3.94 6.02
C PHE A 292 -9.95 -5.37 5.49
N VAL A 293 -11.03 -5.73 4.84
CA VAL A 293 -11.17 -6.99 4.12
C VAL A 293 -11.84 -6.75 2.76
N GLY A 294 -11.51 -7.57 1.80
CA GLY A 294 -12.18 -7.48 0.51
C GLY A 294 -11.75 -8.50 -0.52
N PRO A 295 -12.44 -8.54 -1.66
CA PRO A 295 -12.04 -9.33 -2.81
C PRO A 295 -11.00 -8.61 -3.65
N ARG A 296 -10.04 -9.37 -4.20
CA ARG A 296 -9.10 -8.93 -5.24
C ARG A 296 -9.23 -9.84 -6.44
N ILE A 297 -9.25 -9.25 -7.63
CA ILE A 297 -9.08 -9.94 -8.89
C ILE A 297 -7.70 -9.64 -9.43
N ILE A 298 -7.00 -10.68 -9.90
CA ILE A 298 -5.70 -10.56 -10.57
C ILE A 298 -5.79 -11.18 -11.94
N ALA A 299 -5.14 -10.58 -12.91
CA ALA A 299 -5.08 -11.09 -14.26
C ALA A 299 -3.71 -10.81 -14.88
N SER A 300 -3.17 -11.76 -15.62
CA SER A 300 -2.01 -11.51 -16.47
C SER A 300 -2.15 -12.18 -17.82
N ARG A 301 -1.61 -11.53 -18.84
CA ARG A 301 -1.52 -12.08 -20.20
C ARG A 301 -0.30 -11.57 -20.93
N GLY A 302 0.59 -12.49 -21.25
CA GLY A 302 1.87 -12.14 -21.89
C GLY A 302 2.69 -11.22 -20.97
N ARG A 303 2.93 -10.00 -21.42
CA ARG A 303 3.72 -8.99 -20.69
C ARG A 303 2.90 -8.07 -19.80
N TRP A 304 1.59 -8.20 -19.81
CA TRP A 304 0.67 -7.37 -19.04
C TRP A 304 0.18 -8.08 -17.79
N SER A 305 0.15 -7.37 -16.70
CA SER A 305 -0.57 -7.78 -15.50
C SER A 305 -1.48 -6.67 -15.01
N ALA A 306 -2.58 -7.03 -14.39
CA ALA A 306 -3.53 -6.10 -13.81
C ALA A 306 -4.12 -6.69 -12.52
N GLU A 307 -4.42 -5.82 -11.59
CA GLU A 307 -5.13 -6.16 -10.35
C GLU A 307 -6.16 -5.10 -10.02
N MET A 308 -7.18 -5.50 -9.29
CA MET A 308 -8.19 -4.60 -8.73
C MET A 308 -8.74 -5.21 -7.45
N ASP A 309 -8.87 -4.39 -6.41
CA ASP A 309 -9.46 -4.79 -5.13
C ASP A 309 -10.33 -3.69 -4.53
N VAL A 310 -11.18 -4.12 -3.60
CA VAL A 310 -12.06 -3.27 -2.80
C VAL A 310 -11.82 -3.62 -1.34
N ASP A 311 -11.43 -2.65 -0.54
CA ASP A 311 -11.20 -2.79 0.88
C ASP A 311 -12.35 -2.16 1.68
N LEU A 312 -13.00 -2.94 2.53
CA LEU A 312 -14.04 -2.48 3.44
C LEU A 312 -13.52 -2.55 4.87
N PRO A 313 -13.67 -1.48 5.67
CA PRO A 313 -13.17 -1.47 7.05
C PRO A 313 -13.99 -2.44 7.92
N VAL A 314 -13.28 -3.25 8.70
CA VAL A 314 -13.89 -4.14 9.70
C VAL A 314 -13.49 -3.77 11.12
N LEU A 315 -12.40 -3.03 11.27
CA LEU A 315 -11.97 -2.46 12.51
C LEU A 315 -11.23 -1.15 12.23
N ILE A 316 -11.64 -0.09 12.92
CA ILE A 316 -10.88 1.15 12.98
C ILE A 316 -10.87 1.58 14.45
N ASP A 317 -9.66 1.76 14.97
CA ASP A 317 -9.41 2.24 16.31
C ASP A 317 -8.46 3.43 16.20
N ASN A 318 -8.99 4.62 16.44
CA ASN A 318 -8.31 5.91 16.31
C ASN A 318 -8.18 6.61 17.66
N THR A 319 -7.27 7.56 17.75
CA THR A 319 -7.12 8.47 18.88
C THR A 319 -7.84 9.78 18.59
N ALA A 320 -8.45 10.38 19.60
CA ALA A 320 -9.20 11.64 19.53
C ALA A 320 -10.22 11.67 18.36
N LEU A 321 -10.47 12.87 17.80
CA LEU A 321 -11.43 13.07 16.71
C LEU A 321 -10.74 12.95 15.36
N GLN A 322 -11.18 12.03 14.50
CA GLN A 322 -10.68 11.86 13.13
C GLN A 322 -11.82 11.51 12.19
N VAL A 323 -11.68 11.89 10.91
CA VAL A 323 -12.48 11.35 9.81
C VAL A 323 -11.74 10.12 9.28
N VAL A 324 -12.44 8.99 9.21
CA VAL A 324 -11.84 7.68 8.93
C VAL A 324 -12.34 7.09 7.61
N PRO A 325 -11.61 6.14 6.99
CA PRO A 325 -12.01 5.51 5.75
C PRO A 325 -13.32 4.73 5.85
N ASP A 326 -14.24 4.98 4.91
CA ASP A 326 -15.46 4.19 4.72
C ASP A 326 -15.24 3.03 3.74
N TYR A 327 -14.40 3.23 2.74
CA TYR A 327 -13.94 2.22 1.79
C TYR A 327 -12.69 2.69 1.04
N ARG A 328 -12.00 1.72 0.47
CA ARG A 328 -10.84 1.93 -0.39
C ARG A 328 -10.97 1.09 -1.66
N LEU A 329 -10.64 1.69 -2.79
CA LEU A 329 -10.53 1.02 -4.09
C LEU A 329 -9.09 1.08 -4.54
N ARG A 330 -8.51 -0.05 -4.90
CA ARG A 330 -7.16 -0.10 -5.46
C ARG A 330 -7.16 -0.83 -6.79
N GLY A 331 -6.25 -0.46 -7.66
CA GLY A 331 -6.05 -1.15 -8.92
C GLY A 331 -4.72 -0.79 -9.54
N GLY A 332 -4.22 -1.67 -10.39
CA GLY A 332 -2.96 -1.44 -11.05
C GLY A 332 -2.85 -2.18 -12.38
N ILE A 333 -2.03 -1.64 -13.25
CA ILE A 333 -1.65 -2.28 -14.51
C ILE A 333 -0.14 -2.18 -14.63
N SER A 334 0.51 -3.29 -14.95
CA SER A 334 1.95 -3.34 -15.18
C SER A 334 2.30 -3.94 -16.55
N PHE A 335 3.46 -3.57 -17.03
CA PHE A 335 4.03 -4.05 -18.28
C PHE A 335 5.51 -4.39 -18.10
N HIS A 336 5.92 -5.56 -18.55
CA HIS A 336 7.31 -6.03 -18.59
C HIS A 336 7.86 -5.97 -20.00
N PHE A 337 9.07 -5.40 -20.16
CA PHE A 337 9.71 -5.22 -21.47
C PHE A 337 10.49 -6.43 -21.95
#